data_09f136b43eda768d4c2c7ea441625ad3
#
_entry.id   09f136b43eda768d4c2c7ea441625ad3
#
_cell.length_a   1.000
_cell.length_b   1.000
_cell.length_c   1.000
_cell.angle_alpha   90.00
_cell.angle_beta   90.00
_cell.angle_gamma   90.00
#
_symmetry.space_group_name_H-M   'P 1'
#
loop_
_entity.id
_entity.type
_entity.pdbx_description
1 polymer ?
#
loop_
_entity_poly.entity_id
_entity_poly.type
_entity_poly.pdbx_seq_one_letter_code
_entity_poly.pdbx_strand_id
1 'polypeptide(L)'
;VKDWSKEYLSPTVSVKSVKNIDEAIKHINKYGTMHTDCIITQNKKSAKKFLNQIKSSIAMHNTSTQFADGGEFGFGGEVGISTNNLPPRGPVGLKQLVSYKYIVSSNGKIRK
;
A
#
# COMPACT_ATOMS: atom_id res chain seq x y z
N VAL A 1 8.03 0.29 -24.48
CA VAL A 1 7.29 1.31 -23.69
C VAL A 1 8.24 2.48 -23.47
N LYS A 2 7.80 3.69 -23.83
CA LYS A 2 8.61 4.92 -23.66
C LYS A 2 8.50 5.47 -22.23
N ASP A 3 7.34 5.29 -21.60
CA ASP A 3 7.06 5.75 -20.25
C ASP A 3 6.36 4.62 -19.46
N TRP A 4 7.03 4.11 -18.42
CA TRP A 4 6.52 3.04 -17.56
C TRP A 4 5.60 3.56 -16.46
N SER A 5 5.57 4.87 -16.23
CA SER A 5 4.68 5.50 -15.25
C SER A 5 3.36 5.97 -15.87
N LYS A 6 3.17 5.76 -17.19
CA LYS A 6 1.98 6.19 -17.91
C LYS A 6 0.74 5.42 -17.45
N GLU A 7 -0.28 6.13 -17.04
CA GLU A 7 -1.63 5.63 -16.81
C GLU A 7 -2.42 5.73 -18.12
N TYR A 8 -2.90 4.59 -18.63
CA TYR A 8 -3.48 4.53 -19.98
C TYR A 8 -4.94 4.96 -20.05
N LEU A 9 -5.70 4.78 -18.96
CA LEU A 9 -7.16 5.05 -18.90
C LEU A 9 -7.93 4.36 -20.04
N SER A 10 -7.49 3.16 -20.43
CA SER A 10 -8.02 2.35 -21.54
C SER A 10 -7.68 0.89 -21.29
N PRO A 11 -8.28 -0.07 -22.05
CA PRO A 11 -7.91 -1.49 -21.98
C PRO A 11 -6.49 -1.78 -22.52
N THR A 12 -5.50 -1.07 -21.99
CA THR A 12 -4.09 -1.17 -22.39
C THR A 12 -3.25 -1.43 -21.17
N VAL A 13 -2.27 -2.34 -21.27
CA VAL A 13 -1.35 -2.67 -20.20
C VAL A 13 0.08 -2.73 -20.71
N SER A 14 1.02 -2.20 -19.93
CA SER A 14 2.46 -2.37 -20.19
C SER A 14 2.94 -3.69 -19.59
N VAL A 15 3.69 -4.47 -20.38
CA VAL A 15 4.26 -5.74 -19.95
C VAL A 15 5.79 -5.68 -20.07
N LYS A 16 6.49 -6.14 -19.05
CA LYS A 16 7.94 -6.25 -19.01
C LYS A 16 8.37 -7.61 -18.48
N SER A 17 9.24 -8.29 -19.21
CA SER A 17 9.96 -9.44 -18.70
C SER A 17 11.16 -9.00 -17.87
N VAL A 18 11.39 -9.68 -16.74
CA VAL A 18 12.49 -9.40 -15.81
C VAL A 18 13.26 -10.69 -15.50
N LYS A 19 14.53 -10.57 -15.13
CA LYS A 19 15.39 -11.74 -14.89
C LYS A 19 15.09 -12.42 -13.56
N ASN A 20 14.66 -11.66 -12.56
CA ASN A 20 14.43 -12.14 -11.21
C ASN A 20 13.54 -11.17 -10.42
N ILE A 21 13.18 -11.57 -9.21
CA ILE A 21 12.32 -10.79 -8.32
C ILE A 21 12.93 -9.44 -7.89
N ASP A 22 14.26 -9.35 -7.80
CA ASP A 22 14.92 -8.09 -7.42
C ASP A 22 14.76 -7.03 -8.49
N GLU A 23 14.88 -7.43 -9.74
CA GLU A 23 14.62 -6.54 -10.88
C GLU A 23 13.15 -6.12 -10.93
N ALA A 24 12.22 -7.05 -10.64
CA ALA A 24 10.79 -6.73 -10.56
C ALA A 24 10.51 -5.67 -9.48
N ILE A 25 10.97 -5.90 -8.26
CA ILE A 25 10.79 -4.98 -7.14
C ILE A 25 11.40 -3.60 -7.41
N LYS A 26 12.62 -3.56 -7.97
CA LYS A 26 13.27 -2.30 -8.36
C LYS A 26 12.45 -1.55 -9.39
N HIS A 27 11.91 -2.26 -10.38
CA HIS A 27 11.11 -1.67 -11.44
C HIS A 27 9.81 -1.08 -10.88
N ILE A 28 9.07 -1.85 -10.08
CA ILE A 28 7.82 -1.42 -9.46
C ILE A 28 8.06 -0.22 -8.53
N ASN A 29 9.06 -0.31 -7.63
CA ASN A 29 9.38 0.78 -6.71
C ASN A 29 9.85 2.07 -7.41
N LYS A 30 10.33 1.98 -8.66
CA LYS A 30 10.75 3.13 -9.46
C LYS A 30 9.61 3.78 -10.24
N TYR A 31 8.72 2.97 -10.80
CA TYR A 31 7.72 3.43 -11.77
C TYR A 31 6.28 3.29 -11.30
N GLY A 32 6.03 2.51 -10.25
CA GLY A 32 4.70 2.31 -9.68
C GLY A 32 4.16 3.55 -8.99
N THR A 33 2.84 3.59 -8.84
CA THR A 33 2.11 4.69 -8.18
C THR A 33 2.19 4.65 -6.66
N MET A 34 2.83 3.62 -6.08
CA MET A 34 2.83 3.33 -4.63
C MET A 34 1.45 3.02 -4.05
N HIS A 35 0.48 2.72 -4.89
CA HIS A 35 -0.88 2.37 -4.48
C HIS A 35 -0.97 0.91 -4.03
N THR A 36 -1.06 -0.01 -4.99
CA THR A 36 -1.29 -1.45 -4.73
C THR A 36 -0.51 -2.29 -5.72
N ASP A 37 0.24 -3.25 -5.20
CA ASP A 37 0.97 -4.21 -6.02
C ASP A 37 0.79 -5.63 -5.49
N CYS A 38 0.70 -6.60 -6.40
CA CYS A 38 0.50 -8.00 -6.08
C CYS A 38 1.55 -8.89 -6.74
N ILE A 39 2.00 -9.90 -6.02
CA ILE A 39 2.78 -11.01 -6.56
C ILE A 39 1.92 -12.27 -6.65
N ILE A 40 1.99 -12.96 -7.79
CA ILE A 40 1.41 -14.29 -7.98
C ILE A 40 2.55 -15.31 -8.00
N THR A 41 2.64 -16.14 -6.99
CA THR A 41 3.71 -17.13 -6.87
C THR A 41 3.39 -18.22 -5.86
N GLN A 42 3.87 -19.45 -6.10
CA GLN A 42 3.89 -20.53 -5.11
C GLN A 42 5.17 -20.52 -4.25
N ASN A 43 6.18 -19.74 -4.64
CA ASN A 43 7.44 -19.66 -3.91
C ASN A 43 7.31 -18.73 -2.69
N LYS A 44 7.24 -19.31 -1.49
CA LYS A 44 7.09 -18.60 -0.22
C LYS A 44 8.22 -17.60 0.06
N LYS A 45 9.47 -17.88 -0.38
CA LYS A 45 10.60 -16.95 -0.20
C LYS A 45 10.42 -15.72 -1.08
N SER A 46 10.01 -15.90 -2.33
CA SER A 46 9.72 -14.80 -3.26
C SER A 46 8.54 -13.97 -2.76
N ALA A 47 7.46 -14.61 -2.30
CA ALA A 47 6.31 -13.92 -1.73
C ALA A 47 6.73 -13.03 -0.54
N LYS A 48 7.43 -13.61 0.44
CA LYS A 48 7.91 -12.87 1.62
C LYS A 48 8.83 -11.71 1.25
N LYS A 49 9.75 -11.94 0.30
CA LYS A 49 10.66 -10.89 -0.19
C LYS A 49 9.90 -9.74 -0.83
N PHE A 50 8.95 -10.06 -1.72
CA PHE A 50 8.10 -9.05 -2.37
C PHE A 50 7.34 -8.21 -1.34
N LEU A 51 6.56 -8.85 -0.47
CA LEU A 51 5.74 -8.19 0.54
C LEU A 51 6.55 -7.26 1.46
N ASN A 52 7.81 -7.61 1.77
CA ASN A 52 8.66 -6.80 2.63
C ASN A 52 9.39 -5.66 1.90
N GLN A 53 9.63 -5.76 0.60
CA GLN A 53 10.48 -4.83 -0.12
C GLN A 53 9.72 -3.92 -1.08
N ILE A 54 8.47 -4.24 -1.41
CA ILE A 54 7.63 -3.35 -2.18
C ILE A 54 7.24 -2.13 -1.33
N LYS A 55 7.26 -0.95 -1.93
CA LYS A 55 6.98 0.31 -1.22
C LYS A 55 5.52 0.74 -1.26
N SER A 56 4.71 0.06 -2.02
CA SER A 56 3.29 0.36 -2.19
C SER A 56 2.54 0.31 -0.85
N SER A 57 1.51 1.10 -0.74
CA SER A 57 0.69 1.19 0.47
C SER A 57 0.00 -0.13 0.79
N ILE A 58 -0.34 -0.89 -0.27
CA ILE A 58 -0.96 -2.19 -0.17
C ILE A 58 -0.11 -3.19 -0.97
N ALA A 59 0.46 -4.17 -0.28
CA ALA A 59 1.23 -5.26 -0.89
C ALA A 59 0.45 -6.57 -0.74
N MET A 60 0.24 -7.27 -1.85
CA MET A 60 -0.62 -8.46 -1.91
C MET A 60 0.11 -9.67 -2.45
N HIS A 61 -0.39 -10.86 -2.11
CA HIS A 61 0.12 -12.14 -2.58
C HIS A 61 -1.02 -13.06 -2.96
N ASN A 62 -1.02 -13.56 -4.20
CA ASN A 62 -1.99 -14.52 -4.75
C ASN A 62 -3.46 -14.08 -4.61
N THR A 63 -3.73 -12.81 -4.77
CA THR A 63 -5.09 -12.27 -4.72
C THR A 63 -5.29 -11.19 -5.77
N SER A 64 -6.53 -10.83 -6.05
CA SER A 64 -6.84 -9.70 -6.91
C SER A 64 -6.52 -8.38 -6.21
N THR A 65 -5.96 -7.42 -6.95
CA THR A 65 -5.77 -6.04 -6.45
C THR A 65 -7.09 -5.32 -6.17
N GLN A 66 -8.22 -5.83 -6.64
CA GLN A 66 -9.56 -5.33 -6.32
C GLN A 66 -9.92 -5.43 -4.82
N PHE A 67 -9.22 -6.29 -4.06
CA PHE A 67 -9.36 -6.33 -2.59
C PHE A 67 -8.72 -5.13 -1.89
N ALA A 68 -8.08 -4.22 -2.63
CA ALA A 68 -7.58 -2.95 -2.11
C ALA A 68 -8.74 -1.96 -1.90
N ASP A 69 -9.54 -2.19 -0.88
CA ASP A 69 -10.75 -1.45 -0.57
C ASP A 69 -10.92 -1.34 0.95
N GLY A 70 -11.30 -0.16 1.43
CA GLY A 70 -11.57 0.09 2.84
C GLY A 70 -12.72 -0.75 3.40
N GLY A 71 -13.71 -1.10 2.59
CA GLY A 71 -14.78 -2.03 2.94
C GLY A 71 -14.24 -3.43 3.21
N GLU A 72 -13.43 -3.96 2.30
CA GLU A 72 -12.78 -5.27 2.44
C GLU A 72 -11.84 -5.33 3.65
N PHE A 73 -11.20 -4.21 4.00
CA PHE A 73 -10.34 -4.11 5.20
C PHE A 73 -11.11 -3.83 6.50
N GLY A 74 -12.44 -3.78 6.45
CA GLY A 74 -13.29 -3.58 7.62
C GLY A 74 -13.32 -2.15 8.16
N PHE A 75 -12.98 -1.15 7.35
CA PHE A 75 -13.01 0.27 7.73
C PHE A 75 -14.39 0.92 7.53
N GLY A 76 -15.37 0.16 7.00
CA GLY A 76 -16.71 0.63 6.67
C GLY A 76 -16.74 1.31 5.31
N GLY A 77 -16.43 2.59 5.25
CA GLY A 77 -16.32 3.35 4.00
C GLY A 77 -14.87 3.68 3.67
N GLU A 78 -14.64 4.10 2.44
CA GLU A 78 -13.36 4.62 1.97
C GLU A 78 -13.58 5.95 1.25
N VAL A 79 -12.86 6.98 1.67
CA VAL A 79 -12.84 8.29 0.99
C VAL A 79 -11.71 8.40 -0.02
N GLY A 80 -10.76 7.49 0.04
CA GLY A 80 -9.64 7.39 -0.88
C GLY A 80 -8.55 6.45 -0.36
N ILE A 81 -7.45 6.37 -1.11
CA ILE A 81 -6.25 5.61 -0.73
C ILE A 81 -5.05 6.55 -0.71
N SER A 82 -4.35 6.58 0.41
CA SER A 82 -3.11 7.36 0.56
C SER A 82 -1.89 6.51 0.19
N THR A 83 -1.05 7.05 -0.68
CA THR A 83 0.25 6.46 -1.06
C THR A 83 1.42 7.03 -0.26
N ASN A 84 1.16 7.85 0.75
CA ASN A 84 2.17 8.45 1.62
C ASN A 84 2.93 7.38 2.42
N ASN A 85 4.16 7.69 2.80
CA ASN A 85 4.94 6.84 3.72
C ASN A 85 4.55 7.04 5.19
N LEU A 86 3.98 8.19 5.53
CA LEU A 86 3.47 8.52 6.86
C LEU A 86 1.94 8.39 6.88
N PRO A 87 1.34 8.11 8.06
CA PRO A 87 -0.11 8.04 8.20
C PRO A 87 -0.83 9.34 7.78
N PRO A 88 -2.03 9.24 7.19
CA PRO A 88 -2.67 7.98 6.82
C PRO A 88 -1.99 7.31 5.63
N ARG A 89 -1.98 5.98 5.59
CA ARG A 89 -1.42 5.17 4.52
C ARG A 89 -2.33 3.99 4.19
N GLY A 90 -2.47 3.69 2.88
CA GLY A 90 -3.43 2.71 2.39
C GLY A 90 -4.84 3.29 2.39
N PRO A 91 -5.90 2.46 2.52
CA PRO A 91 -7.27 2.91 2.55
C PRO A 91 -7.53 3.93 3.67
N VAL A 92 -8.18 5.03 3.33
CA VAL A 92 -8.51 6.13 4.23
C VAL A 92 -10.01 6.11 4.50
N GLY A 93 -10.39 5.70 5.69
CA GLY A 93 -11.77 5.69 6.18
C GLY A 93 -11.96 6.69 7.34
N LEU A 94 -13.08 6.57 8.05
CA LEU A 94 -13.46 7.51 9.10
C LEU A 94 -12.38 7.67 10.19
N LYS A 95 -11.78 6.57 10.63
CA LYS A 95 -10.75 6.58 11.70
C LYS A 95 -9.46 7.32 11.30
N GLN A 96 -9.14 7.34 10.02
CA GLN A 96 -7.95 8.03 9.50
C GLN A 96 -8.18 9.53 9.30
N LEU A 97 -9.44 9.99 9.31
CA LEU A 97 -9.83 11.40 9.12
C LEU A 97 -9.94 12.17 10.44
N VAL A 98 -9.74 11.52 11.57
CA VAL A 98 -9.83 12.13 12.89
C VAL A 98 -8.47 12.16 13.58
N SER A 99 -8.32 13.07 14.52
CA SER A 99 -7.19 13.12 15.45
C SER A 99 -7.66 12.97 16.88
N TYR A 100 -6.73 12.84 17.80
CA TYR A 100 -7.01 12.70 19.21
C TYR A 100 -6.18 13.69 20.02
N LYS A 101 -6.64 13.99 21.23
CA LYS A 101 -5.86 14.71 22.24
C LYS A 101 -5.85 13.92 23.55
N TYR A 102 -4.77 14.02 24.27
CA TYR A 102 -4.70 13.49 25.62
C TYR A 102 -5.27 14.50 26.59
N ILE A 103 -6.15 14.06 27.49
CA ILE A 103 -6.66 14.85 28.60
C ILE A 103 -6.14 14.20 29.86
N VAL A 104 -5.36 14.96 30.63
CA VAL A 104 -4.79 14.50 31.89
C VAL A 104 -5.28 15.43 33.00
N SER A 105 -5.88 14.84 34.03
CA SER A 105 -6.31 15.58 35.22
C SER A 105 -5.85 14.86 36.48
N SER A 106 -5.56 15.63 37.52
CA SER A 106 -5.21 15.08 38.82
C SER A 106 -5.58 16.07 39.92
N ASN A 107 -5.56 15.62 41.16
CA ASN A 107 -5.73 16.47 42.37
C ASN A 107 -4.36 16.96 42.90
N GLY A 108 -3.53 17.51 41.98
CA GLY A 108 -2.22 18.08 42.37
C GLY A 108 -1.09 17.05 42.49
N LYS A 109 -1.18 15.88 41.80
CA LYS A 109 -0.07 14.93 41.75
C LYS A 109 1.13 15.51 40.99
N ILE A 110 2.30 15.37 41.54
CA ILE A 110 3.57 15.72 40.91
C ILE A 110 4.27 14.46 40.39
N ARG A 111 5.04 14.62 39.33
CA ARG A 111 5.95 13.57 38.84
C ARG A 111 7.16 13.49 39.79
N LYS A 112 7.41 12.28 40.32
CA LYS A 112 8.63 11.96 41.05
C LYS A 112 9.75 11.61 40.10
#